data_4c2d3ca4738791c0f742307c7b3c2933
#
_entry.id   4c2d3ca4738791c0f742307c7b3c2933
#
_cell.length_a   1.000
_cell.length_b   1.000
_cell.length_c   1.000
_cell.angle_alpha   90.00
_cell.angle_beta   90.00
_cell.angle_gamma   90.00
#
_symmetry.space_group_name_H-M   'P 1'
#
loop_
_entity.id
_entity.type
_entity.pdbx_description
1 polymer ?
#
loop_
_entity_poly.entity_id
_entity_poly.type
_entity_poly.pdbx_seq_one_letter_code
_entity_poly.pdbx_strand_id
1 'polypeptide(L)'
;MKILNILSNVLISALLSGPFLVLGGLLVIDSGELSGLSSAVLLVGLGILGIGLYVSCSAVAPEPPLQGTETELARRHPSMKPAYARMIVSLPFLACAGYLLESTNLPYVYPFILFLIGMYLFFQGLIRYIRNLHTTYIVTDQRAMKMYKFLWLNTKEIPVSRIVSISEARSLFELLTGRGTVVVASGVGERQIVRMQEITNPAPVADILRRFLA
;
A
#
# COMPACT_ATOMS: atom_id res chain seq x y z
N MET A 1 4.51 -19.51 10.60
CA MET A 1 4.34 -18.06 10.33
C MET A 1 3.56 -17.74 9.05
N LYS A 2 3.80 -18.39 7.89
CA LYS A 2 3.08 -18.07 6.63
C LYS A 2 1.56 -18.26 6.69
N ILE A 3 1.08 -19.35 7.30
CA ILE A 3 -0.35 -19.67 7.40
C ILE A 3 -1.10 -18.64 8.27
N LEU A 4 -0.50 -18.20 9.36
CA LEU A 4 -1.10 -17.20 10.26
C LEU A 4 -1.28 -15.83 9.57
N ASN A 5 -0.32 -15.44 8.73
CA ASN A 5 -0.39 -14.21 7.94
C ASN A 5 -1.45 -14.30 6.83
N ILE A 6 -1.61 -15.47 6.21
CA ILE A 6 -2.66 -15.71 5.21
C ILE A 6 -4.02 -15.61 5.89
N LEU A 7 -4.20 -16.25 7.03
CA LEU A 7 -5.45 -16.23 7.80
C LEU A 7 -5.79 -14.79 8.24
N SER A 8 -4.80 -14.05 8.74
CA SER A 8 -4.97 -12.64 9.12
C SER A 8 -5.40 -11.77 7.94
N ASN A 9 -4.78 -11.94 6.77
CA ASN A 9 -5.13 -11.16 5.57
C ASN A 9 -6.54 -11.48 5.07
N VAL A 10 -6.93 -12.76 5.09
CA VAL A 10 -8.29 -13.20 4.72
C VAL A 10 -9.32 -12.60 5.70
N LEU A 11 -9.03 -12.62 7.00
CA LEU A 11 -9.91 -12.09 8.04
C LEU A 11 -10.07 -10.57 7.92
N ILE A 12 -8.99 -9.83 7.65
CA ILE A 12 -9.02 -8.38 7.40
C ILE A 12 -9.85 -8.07 6.13
N SER A 13 -9.68 -8.87 5.08
CA SER A 13 -10.44 -8.69 3.84
C SER A 13 -11.93 -8.97 4.02
N ALA A 14 -12.27 -10.00 4.79
CA ALA A 14 -13.65 -10.31 5.15
C ALA A 14 -14.27 -9.21 6.01
N LEU A 15 -13.51 -8.67 6.96
CA LEU A 15 -13.96 -7.57 7.83
C LEU A 15 -14.21 -6.28 7.01
N LEU A 16 -13.33 -5.97 6.04
CA LEU A 16 -13.47 -4.79 5.18
C LEU A 16 -14.60 -4.93 4.16
N SER A 17 -14.83 -6.12 3.62
CA SER A 17 -15.91 -6.39 2.65
C SER A 17 -17.27 -6.60 3.33
N GLY A 18 -17.28 -7.05 4.58
CA GLY A 18 -18.47 -7.41 5.33
C GLY A 18 -19.58 -6.36 5.32
N PRO A 19 -19.33 -5.09 5.67
CA PRO A 19 -20.33 -4.03 5.64
C PRO A 19 -21.00 -3.85 4.28
N PHE A 20 -20.22 -3.94 3.19
CA PHE A 20 -20.76 -3.80 1.81
C PHE A 20 -21.60 -5.01 1.42
N LEU A 21 -21.17 -6.22 1.79
CA LEU A 21 -21.91 -7.44 1.48
C LEU A 21 -23.23 -7.52 2.28
N VAL A 22 -23.18 -7.13 3.56
CA VAL A 22 -24.37 -7.08 4.41
C VAL A 22 -25.35 -6.02 3.92
N LEU A 23 -24.90 -4.78 3.70
CA LEU A 23 -25.73 -3.70 3.18
C LEU A 23 -26.32 -4.03 1.81
N GLY A 24 -25.52 -4.52 0.89
CA GLY A 24 -25.98 -4.91 -0.43
C GLY A 24 -27.01 -6.05 -0.36
N GLY A 25 -26.78 -7.04 0.51
CA GLY A 25 -27.72 -8.13 0.77
C GLY A 25 -29.06 -7.66 1.37
N LEU A 26 -29.01 -6.76 2.34
CA LEU A 26 -30.21 -6.16 2.96
C LEU A 26 -31.02 -5.36 1.92
N LEU A 27 -30.35 -4.57 1.07
CA LEU A 27 -31.02 -3.82 -0.01
C LEU A 27 -31.72 -4.73 -1.03
N VAL A 28 -31.15 -5.90 -1.32
CA VAL A 28 -31.81 -6.91 -2.18
C VAL A 28 -33.02 -7.51 -1.50
N ILE A 29 -32.93 -7.82 -0.21
CA ILE A 29 -34.05 -8.40 0.57
C ILE A 29 -35.20 -7.40 0.69
N ASP A 30 -34.90 -6.14 0.96
CA ASP A 30 -35.88 -5.07 1.14
C ASP A 30 -36.61 -4.70 -0.17
N SER A 31 -35.87 -4.62 -1.27
CA SER A 31 -36.42 -4.29 -2.59
C SER A 31 -37.07 -5.49 -3.31
N GLY A 32 -36.83 -6.71 -2.89
CA GLY A 32 -37.23 -7.93 -3.56
C GLY A 32 -36.59 -8.16 -4.94
N GLU A 33 -35.82 -7.19 -5.44
CA GLU A 33 -35.15 -7.22 -6.73
C GLU A 33 -33.71 -6.72 -6.65
N LEU A 34 -32.89 -7.13 -7.62
CA LEU A 34 -31.53 -6.63 -7.79
C LEU A 34 -31.56 -5.23 -8.41
N SER A 35 -31.72 -4.20 -7.58
CA SER A 35 -31.67 -2.80 -8.04
C SER A 35 -30.24 -2.41 -8.44
N GLY A 36 -30.09 -1.36 -9.23
CA GLY A 36 -28.77 -0.86 -9.63
C GLY A 36 -27.89 -0.47 -8.44
N LEU A 37 -28.48 0.03 -7.35
CA LEU A 37 -27.77 0.40 -6.12
C LEU A 37 -27.31 -0.83 -5.35
N SER A 38 -28.19 -1.82 -5.14
CA SER A 38 -27.86 -3.05 -4.43
C SER A 38 -26.78 -3.85 -5.14
N SER A 39 -26.86 -3.94 -6.48
CA SER A 39 -25.86 -4.61 -7.30
C SER A 39 -24.49 -3.90 -7.24
N ALA A 40 -24.46 -2.56 -7.28
CA ALA A 40 -23.22 -1.80 -7.15
C ALA A 40 -22.55 -2.00 -5.79
N VAL A 41 -23.30 -1.97 -4.70
CA VAL A 41 -22.78 -2.19 -3.35
C VAL A 41 -22.24 -3.62 -3.19
N LEU A 42 -22.96 -4.62 -3.70
CA LEU A 42 -22.49 -6.02 -3.69
C LEU A 42 -21.22 -6.21 -4.52
N LEU A 43 -21.15 -5.60 -5.70
CA LEU A 43 -19.94 -5.68 -6.55
C LEU A 43 -18.72 -5.06 -5.86
N VAL A 44 -18.88 -3.95 -5.15
CA VAL A 44 -17.80 -3.35 -4.35
C VAL A 44 -17.37 -4.32 -3.25
N GLY A 45 -18.29 -4.88 -2.50
CA GLY A 45 -18.00 -5.87 -1.44
C GLY A 45 -17.27 -7.10 -1.98
N LEU A 46 -17.77 -7.69 -3.06
CA LEU A 46 -17.15 -8.84 -3.72
C LEU A 46 -15.77 -8.49 -4.30
N GLY A 47 -15.61 -7.29 -4.86
CA GLY A 47 -14.33 -6.80 -5.35
C GLY A 47 -13.27 -6.69 -4.25
N ILE A 48 -13.62 -6.11 -3.10
CA ILE A 48 -12.73 -6.01 -1.93
C ILE A 48 -12.34 -7.41 -1.43
N LEU A 49 -13.32 -8.32 -1.32
CA LEU A 49 -13.07 -9.69 -0.88
C LEU A 49 -12.20 -10.46 -1.87
N GLY A 50 -12.47 -10.33 -3.17
CA GLY A 50 -11.70 -10.95 -4.24
C GLY A 50 -10.26 -10.46 -4.27
N ILE A 51 -10.02 -9.15 -4.14
CA ILE A 51 -8.68 -8.58 -4.04
C ILE A 51 -7.96 -9.12 -2.80
N GLY A 52 -8.63 -9.20 -1.67
CA GLY A 52 -8.03 -9.71 -0.44
C GLY A 52 -7.67 -11.18 -0.50
N LEU A 53 -8.51 -12.02 -1.08
CA LEU A 53 -8.21 -13.44 -1.35
C LEU A 53 -7.04 -13.57 -2.32
N TYR A 54 -7.05 -12.79 -3.40
CA TYR A 54 -5.96 -12.77 -4.37
C TYR A 54 -4.63 -12.39 -3.72
N VAL A 55 -4.60 -11.33 -2.91
CA VAL A 55 -3.42 -10.90 -2.15
C VAL A 55 -2.91 -12.00 -1.25
N SER A 56 -3.81 -12.72 -0.57
CA SER A 56 -3.46 -13.84 0.30
C SER A 56 -2.83 -15.01 -0.49
N CYS A 57 -3.33 -15.28 -1.69
CA CYS A 57 -2.79 -16.30 -2.57
C CYS A 57 -1.49 -15.86 -3.26
N SER A 58 -1.34 -14.59 -3.65
CA SER A 58 -0.15 -14.07 -4.33
C SER A 58 1.07 -13.94 -3.40
N ALA A 59 0.86 -13.88 -2.08
CA ALA A 59 1.95 -13.94 -1.09
C ALA A 59 2.81 -15.21 -1.18
N VAL A 60 2.37 -16.19 -1.98
CA VAL A 60 3.08 -17.44 -2.27
C VAL A 60 4.11 -17.29 -3.39
N ALA A 61 4.12 -16.18 -4.15
CA ALA A 61 5.08 -15.98 -5.25
C ALA A 61 6.53 -16.13 -4.74
N PRO A 62 7.36 -16.98 -5.41
CA PRO A 62 8.72 -17.21 -4.99
C PRO A 62 9.53 -15.91 -5.02
N GLU A 63 10.34 -15.72 -4.00
CA GLU A 63 11.34 -14.63 -3.99
C GLU A 63 12.44 -14.97 -4.99
N PRO A 64 12.99 -13.98 -5.72
CA PRO A 64 14.14 -14.25 -6.56
C PRO A 64 15.25 -14.83 -5.67
N PRO A 65 15.85 -15.95 -6.10
CA PRO A 65 16.89 -16.60 -5.32
C PRO A 65 18.08 -15.64 -5.16
N LEU A 66 18.57 -15.53 -3.95
CA LEU A 66 19.87 -14.92 -3.69
C LEU A 66 20.91 -15.78 -4.43
N GLN A 67 21.84 -15.15 -5.11
CA GLN A 67 22.95 -15.89 -5.72
C GLN A 67 23.76 -16.56 -4.61
N GLY A 68 24.24 -17.80 -4.82
CA GLY A 68 24.70 -18.68 -3.75
C GLY A 68 25.81 -18.17 -2.81
N THR A 69 26.45 -17.04 -3.14
CA THR A 69 27.46 -16.34 -2.32
C THR A 69 26.95 -15.01 -1.77
N GLU A 70 25.72 -14.62 -2.07
CA GLU A 70 25.15 -13.30 -1.76
C GLU A 70 24.61 -13.28 -0.32
N THR A 71 25.08 -12.34 0.50
CA THR A 71 24.65 -12.14 1.87
C THR A 71 23.67 -10.98 1.99
N GLU A 72 22.55 -11.21 2.66
CA GLU A 72 21.54 -10.18 2.92
C GLU A 72 22.01 -9.31 4.10
N LEU A 73 22.25 -8.02 3.83
CA LEU A 73 22.67 -7.05 4.85
C LEU A 73 21.49 -6.33 5.49
N ALA A 74 20.45 -6.06 4.72
CA ALA A 74 19.26 -5.41 5.24
C ALA A 74 18.02 -5.76 4.41
N ARG A 75 16.91 -6.07 5.12
CA ARG A 75 15.56 -6.22 4.54
C ARG A 75 14.63 -5.22 5.19
N ARG A 76 13.92 -4.45 4.39
CA ARG A 76 12.98 -3.43 4.86
C ARG A 76 11.71 -3.44 4.05
N HIS A 77 10.60 -3.08 4.73
CA HIS A 77 9.29 -2.86 4.12
C HIS A 77 8.90 -1.40 4.29
N PRO A 78 8.17 -0.81 3.33
CA PRO A 78 7.59 0.51 3.50
C PRO A 78 6.68 0.56 4.72
N SER A 79 6.66 1.70 5.40
CA SER A 79 5.76 1.93 6.54
C SER A 79 4.31 2.02 6.09
N MET A 80 3.39 1.38 6.81
CA MET A 80 1.94 1.45 6.55
C MET A 80 1.29 2.72 7.13
N LYS A 81 1.99 3.42 8.04
CA LYS A 81 1.44 4.59 8.76
C LYS A 81 0.81 5.65 7.85
N PRO A 82 1.43 6.07 6.70
CA PRO A 82 0.83 7.09 5.84
C PRO A 82 -0.42 6.62 5.10
N ALA A 83 -0.54 5.32 4.86
CA ALA A 83 -1.75 4.75 4.28
C ALA A 83 -2.91 4.83 5.29
N TYR A 84 -2.69 4.38 6.52
CA TYR A 84 -3.68 4.49 7.59
C TYR A 84 -4.07 5.94 7.89
N ALA A 85 -3.09 6.86 7.95
CA ALA A 85 -3.39 8.27 8.21
C ALA A 85 -4.38 8.86 7.18
N ARG A 86 -4.21 8.54 5.89
CA ARG A 86 -5.15 8.98 4.84
C ARG A 86 -6.53 8.36 4.97
N MET A 87 -6.60 7.05 5.28
CA MET A 87 -7.87 6.37 5.50
C MET A 87 -8.60 6.95 6.72
N ILE A 88 -7.89 7.23 7.81
CA ILE A 88 -8.48 7.85 9.01
C ILE A 88 -8.97 9.27 8.71
N VAL A 89 -8.19 10.06 7.98
CA VAL A 89 -8.59 11.44 7.59
C VAL A 89 -9.81 11.42 6.66
N SER A 90 -10.04 10.38 5.89
CA SER A 90 -11.24 10.29 5.04
C SER A 90 -12.53 10.06 5.81
N LEU A 91 -12.48 9.41 6.99
CA LEU A 91 -13.67 9.06 7.78
C LEU A 91 -14.52 10.26 8.21
N PRO A 92 -13.96 11.38 8.72
CA PRO A 92 -14.75 12.57 9.02
C PRO A 92 -15.50 13.13 7.82
N PHE A 93 -14.90 13.11 6.62
CA PHE A 93 -15.56 13.59 5.39
C PHE A 93 -16.74 12.70 5.01
N LEU A 94 -16.56 11.38 5.11
CA LEU A 94 -17.63 10.42 4.81
C LEU A 94 -18.76 10.48 5.85
N ALA A 95 -18.41 10.60 7.14
CA ALA A 95 -19.38 10.76 8.22
C ALA A 95 -20.17 12.06 8.10
N CYS A 96 -19.50 13.18 7.80
CA CYS A 96 -20.13 14.47 7.59
C CYS A 96 -21.04 14.46 6.34
N ALA A 97 -20.62 13.81 5.26
CA ALA A 97 -21.45 13.63 4.07
C ALA A 97 -22.74 12.86 4.39
N GLY A 98 -22.63 11.75 5.13
CA GLY A 98 -23.78 10.96 5.59
C GLY A 98 -24.71 11.75 6.50
N TYR A 99 -24.16 12.48 7.47
CA TYR A 99 -24.93 13.33 8.36
C TYR A 99 -25.69 14.44 7.59
N LEU A 100 -25.04 15.12 6.64
CA LEU A 100 -25.67 16.15 5.84
C LEU A 100 -26.80 15.61 4.94
N LEU A 101 -26.64 14.37 4.45
CA LEU A 101 -27.67 13.73 3.64
C LEU A 101 -28.93 13.38 4.45
N GLU A 102 -28.77 12.95 5.70
CA GLU A 102 -29.86 12.45 6.53
C GLU A 102 -30.50 13.57 7.35
N SER A 103 -29.71 14.50 7.90
CA SER A 103 -30.14 15.44 8.91
C SER A 103 -30.40 16.86 8.37
N THR A 104 -30.17 17.12 7.08
CA THR A 104 -30.31 18.48 6.52
C THR A 104 -31.11 18.49 5.23
N ASN A 105 -31.87 19.59 5.00
CA ASN A 105 -32.59 19.84 3.75
C ASN A 105 -31.71 20.55 2.70
N LEU A 106 -30.38 20.43 2.81
CA LEU A 106 -29.46 21.03 1.84
C LEU A 106 -29.56 20.35 0.47
N PRO A 107 -29.32 21.09 -0.63
CA PRO A 107 -29.23 20.47 -1.96
C PRO A 107 -28.20 19.33 -1.96
N TYR A 108 -28.54 18.20 -2.55
CA TYR A 108 -27.72 16.98 -2.61
C TYR A 108 -26.31 17.18 -3.15
N VAL A 109 -26.07 18.27 -3.87
CA VAL A 109 -24.76 18.60 -4.44
C VAL A 109 -23.68 18.75 -3.37
N TYR A 110 -24.00 19.39 -2.24
CA TYR A 110 -23.01 19.65 -1.19
C TYR A 110 -22.55 18.36 -0.47
N PRO A 111 -23.45 17.53 0.07
CA PRO A 111 -23.04 16.26 0.67
C PRO A 111 -22.40 15.31 -0.34
N PHE A 112 -22.82 15.36 -1.63
CA PHE A 112 -22.21 14.54 -2.66
C PHE A 112 -20.75 14.93 -2.96
N ILE A 113 -20.43 16.23 -3.04
CA ILE A 113 -19.05 16.70 -3.20
C ILE A 113 -18.20 16.23 -2.00
N LEU A 114 -18.71 16.37 -0.78
CA LEU A 114 -18.01 15.96 0.43
C LEU A 114 -17.76 14.43 0.44
N PHE A 115 -18.74 13.67 0.01
CA PHE A 115 -18.63 12.22 -0.18
C PHE A 115 -17.54 11.86 -1.19
N LEU A 116 -17.48 12.54 -2.34
CA LEU A 116 -16.44 12.31 -3.35
C LEU A 116 -15.05 12.60 -2.82
N ILE A 117 -14.87 13.69 -2.05
CA ILE A 117 -13.59 14.02 -1.40
C ILE A 117 -13.18 12.92 -0.42
N GLY A 118 -14.10 12.49 0.45
CA GLY A 118 -13.86 11.41 1.41
C GLY A 118 -13.48 10.09 0.72
N MET A 119 -14.23 9.72 -0.31
CA MET A 119 -13.98 8.51 -1.11
C MET A 119 -12.63 8.55 -1.82
N TYR A 120 -12.28 9.70 -2.41
CA TYR A 120 -10.97 9.90 -3.05
C TYR A 120 -9.81 9.71 -2.07
N LEU A 121 -9.88 10.31 -0.88
CA LEU A 121 -8.87 10.16 0.16
C LEU A 121 -8.78 8.70 0.65
N PHE A 122 -9.93 8.05 0.83
CA PHE A 122 -10.00 6.65 1.24
C PHE A 122 -9.32 5.73 0.23
N PHE A 123 -9.68 5.85 -1.05
CA PHE A 123 -9.08 5.03 -2.10
C PHE A 123 -7.59 5.31 -2.29
N GLN A 124 -7.15 6.56 -2.17
CA GLN A 124 -5.71 6.87 -2.16
C GLN A 124 -4.97 6.17 -1.01
N GLY A 125 -5.57 6.14 0.18
CA GLY A 125 -5.04 5.42 1.32
C GLY A 125 -4.97 3.90 1.07
N LEU A 126 -6.05 3.32 0.55
CA LEU A 126 -6.17 1.90 0.25
C LEU A 126 -5.14 1.44 -0.82
N ILE A 127 -5.03 2.17 -1.93
CA ILE A 127 -4.06 1.87 -3.00
C ILE A 127 -2.63 1.93 -2.45
N ARG A 128 -2.33 2.93 -1.60
CA ARG A 128 -1.02 3.05 -0.96
C ARG A 128 -0.75 1.91 0.00
N TYR A 129 -1.74 1.48 0.76
CA TYR A 129 -1.65 0.33 1.66
C TYR A 129 -1.31 -0.95 0.89
N ILE A 130 -2.08 -1.26 -0.15
CA ILE A 130 -1.85 -2.43 -1.01
C ILE A 130 -0.45 -2.40 -1.63
N ARG A 131 -0.03 -1.24 -2.16
CA ARG A 131 1.30 -1.08 -2.74
C ARG A 131 2.42 -1.31 -1.74
N ASN A 132 2.31 -0.75 -0.54
CA ASN A 132 3.32 -0.86 0.49
C ASN A 132 3.40 -2.29 1.04
N LEU A 133 2.26 -2.99 1.15
CA LEU A 133 2.20 -4.39 1.59
C LEU A 133 3.01 -5.32 0.67
N HIS A 134 3.01 -5.03 -0.63
CA HIS A 134 3.65 -5.86 -1.66
C HIS A 134 5.04 -5.38 -2.06
N THR A 135 5.54 -4.31 -1.43
CA THR A 135 6.88 -3.78 -1.70
C THR A 135 7.87 -4.26 -0.65
N THR A 136 9.00 -4.80 -1.10
CA THR A 136 10.12 -5.19 -0.24
C THR A 136 11.40 -4.56 -0.77
N TYR A 137 12.21 -4.03 0.12
CA TYR A 137 13.56 -3.52 -0.16
C TYR A 137 14.57 -4.48 0.44
N ILE A 138 15.52 -4.92 -0.38
CA ILE A 138 16.62 -5.81 0.03
C ILE A 138 17.93 -5.15 -0.37
N VAL A 139 18.85 -5.09 0.56
CA VAL A 139 20.24 -4.66 0.33
C VAL A 139 21.12 -5.84 0.65
N THR A 140 21.92 -6.23 -0.33
CA THR A 140 22.90 -7.31 -0.21
C THR A 140 24.31 -6.74 -0.40
N ASP A 141 25.31 -7.58 -0.23
CA ASP A 141 26.71 -7.24 -0.50
C ASP A 141 27.01 -7.01 -2.00
N GLN A 142 26.13 -7.47 -2.91
CA GLN A 142 26.32 -7.38 -4.36
C GLN A 142 25.39 -6.40 -5.06
N ARG A 143 24.16 -6.19 -4.53
CA ARG A 143 23.15 -5.36 -5.18
C ARG A 143 22.14 -4.77 -4.19
N ALA A 144 21.56 -3.62 -4.57
CA ALA A 144 20.39 -3.04 -3.91
C ALA A 144 19.14 -3.30 -4.75
N MET A 145 18.12 -3.90 -4.17
CA MET A 145 16.90 -4.35 -4.86
C MET A 145 15.65 -3.73 -4.27
N LYS A 146 14.74 -3.36 -5.17
CA LYS A 146 13.35 -3.06 -4.85
C LYS A 146 12.47 -4.06 -5.57
N MET A 147 11.72 -4.85 -4.80
CA MET A 147 10.75 -5.80 -5.33
C MET A 147 9.34 -5.32 -5.07
N TYR A 148 8.50 -5.43 -6.07
CA TYR A 148 7.07 -5.25 -5.97
C TYR A 148 6.38 -6.53 -6.45
N LYS A 149 5.65 -7.19 -5.54
CA LYS A 149 4.98 -8.46 -5.79
C LYS A 149 3.48 -8.26 -5.56
N PHE A 150 2.75 -7.97 -6.58
CA PHE A 150 1.28 -7.91 -6.51
C PHE A 150 0.66 -8.90 -7.50
N LEU A 151 0.25 -8.43 -8.68
CA LEU A 151 -0.19 -9.25 -9.80
C LEU A 151 0.97 -9.73 -10.66
N TRP A 152 2.05 -8.96 -10.66
CA TRP A 152 3.30 -9.22 -11.37
C TRP A 152 4.48 -8.95 -10.46
N LEU A 153 5.59 -9.61 -10.76
CA LEU A 153 6.86 -9.33 -10.11
C LEU A 153 7.57 -8.21 -10.88
N ASN A 154 7.77 -7.09 -10.24
CA ASN A 154 8.61 -6.01 -10.78
C ASN A 154 9.80 -5.82 -9.85
N THR A 155 10.99 -6.18 -10.34
CA THR A 155 12.23 -6.04 -9.59
C THR A 155 13.10 -4.99 -10.25
N LYS A 156 13.54 -4.01 -9.48
CA LYS A 156 14.57 -3.05 -9.88
C LYS A 156 15.81 -3.30 -9.05
N GLU A 157 16.92 -3.54 -9.73
CA GLU A 157 18.17 -3.90 -9.10
C GLU A 157 19.28 -2.93 -9.56
N ILE A 158 20.16 -2.57 -8.64
CA ILE A 158 21.37 -1.82 -8.94
C ILE A 158 22.54 -2.59 -8.31
N PRO A 159 23.49 -3.11 -9.11
CA PRO A 159 24.71 -3.68 -8.59
C PRO A 159 25.50 -2.65 -7.77
N VAL A 160 26.07 -3.08 -6.65
CA VAL A 160 26.84 -2.21 -5.75
C VAL A 160 27.99 -1.50 -6.52
N SER A 161 28.65 -2.20 -7.45
CA SER A 161 29.72 -1.65 -8.29
C SER A 161 29.29 -0.52 -9.23
N ARG A 162 27.97 -0.32 -9.44
CA ARG A 162 27.42 0.74 -10.31
C ARG A 162 26.75 1.86 -9.53
N ILE A 163 26.77 1.84 -8.21
CA ILE A 163 26.22 2.90 -7.37
C ILE A 163 27.14 4.11 -7.45
N VAL A 164 26.62 5.25 -7.85
CA VAL A 164 27.37 6.52 -7.95
C VAL A 164 26.96 7.49 -6.87
N SER A 165 25.69 7.50 -6.50
CA SER A 165 25.23 8.39 -5.44
C SER A 165 24.15 7.76 -4.59
N ILE A 166 24.20 8.09 -3.31
CA ILE A 166 23.20 7.71 -2.31
C ILE A 166 22.74 9.01 -1.65
N SER A 167 21.46 9.30 -1.75
CA SER A 167 20.86 10.45 -1.09
C SER A 167 19.75 10.00 -0.15
N GLU A 168 19.66 10.66 0.98
CA GLU A 168 18.60 10.49 1.96
C GLU A 168 17.71 11.74 1.92
N ALA A 169 16.43 11.55 1.69
CA ALA A 169 15.44 12.60 1.68
C ALA A 169 14.40 12.35 2.78
N ARG A 170 14.08 13.38 3.54
CA ARG A 170 13.03 13.34 4.56
C ARG A 170 12.15 14.57 4.40
N SER A 171 10.87 14.36 4.21
CA SER A 171 9.85 15.40 4.29
C SER A 171 9.61 15.79 5.75
N LEU A 172 9.03 16.97 6.02
CA LEU A 172 8.69 17.41 7.38
C LEU A 172 7.85 16.36 8.14
N PHE A 173 6.84 15.80 7.49
CA PHE A 173 6.01 14.74 8.08
C PHE A 173 6.75 13.42 8.28
N GLU A 174 7.72 13.12 7.42
CA GLU A 174 8.57 11.94 7.57
C GLU A 174 9.54 12.11 8.73
N LEU A 175 10.07 13.31 8.93
CA LEU A 175 10.93 13.66 10.05
C LEU A 175 10.21 13.44 11.40
N LEU A 176 8.98 13.97 11.54
CA LEU A 176 8.16 13.82 12.74
C LEU A 176 7.79 12.36 13.04
N THR A 177 7.70 11.52 12.01
CA THR A 177 7.30 10.11 12.16
C THR A 177 8.47 9.13 12.12
N GLY A 178 9.72 9.62 12.09
CA GLY A 178 10.94 8.81 12.06
C GLY A 178 11.11 7.99 10.76
N ARG A 179 10.56 8.50 9.64
CA ARG A 179 10.62 7.84 8.32
C ARG A 179 11.50 8.63 7.38
N GLY A 180 11.82 8.02 6.25
CA GLY A 180 12.54 8.69 5.18
C GLY A 180 12.63 7.85 3.92
N THR A 181 13.20 8.44 2.90
CA THR A 181 13.41 7.83 1.59
C THR A 181 14.89 7.77 1.31
N VAL A 182 15.41 6.59 0.98
CA VAL A 182 16.77 6.40 0.48
C VAL A 182 16.71 6.25 -1.02
N VAL A 183 17.47 7.08 -1.72
CA VAL A 183 17.56 7.07 -3.18
C VAL A 183 18.96 6.62 -3.57
N VAL A 184 19.02 5.52 -4.30
CA VAL A 184 20.25 4.96 -4.85
C VAL A 184 20.24 5.19 -6.34
N ALA A 185 21.27 5.84 -6.88
CA ALA A 185 21.39 6.13 -8.30
C ALA A 185 22.61 5.44 -8.90
N SER A 186 22.42 4.86 -10.09
CA SER A 186 23.48 4.30 -10.94
C SER A 186 23.97 5.33 -11.96
N GLY A 187 25.28 5.36 -12.20
CA GLY A 187 25.91 6.33 -13.11
C GLY A 187 26.10 5.85 -14.56
N VAL A 188 25.86 4.58 -14.86
CA VAL A 188 26.17 3.99 -16.19
C VAL A 188 24.89 3.54 -16.90
N GLY A 189 24.70 3.99 -18.13
CA GLY A 189 23.55 3.64 -18.98
C GLY A 189 22.31 4.46 -18.68
N GLU A 190 21.12 3.90 -18.94
CA GLU A 190 19.87 4.49 -18.44
C GLU A 190 19.99 4.67 -16.93
N ARG A 191 19.89 5.91 -16.45
CA ARG A 191 19.99 6.26 -15.04
C ARG A 191 18.98 5.46 -14.24
N GLN A 192 19.39 4.29 -13.77
CA GLN A 192 18.54 3.46 -12.93
C GLN A 192 18.54 4.08 -11.54
N ILE A 193 17.36 4.42 -11.06
CA ILE A 193 17.17 4.95 -9.72
C ILE A 193 16.32 3.95 -8.94
N VAL A 194 16.86 3.45 -7.85
CA VAL A 194 16.10 2.68 -6.86
C VAL A 194 15.72 3.60 -5.72
N ARG A 195 14.42 3.90 -5.61
CA ARG A 195 13.88 4.70 -4.50
C ARG A 195 13.25 3.76 -3.48
N MET A 196 13.84 3.73 -2.29
CA MET A 196 13.34 3.01 -1.13
C MET A 196 12.54 4.00 -0.27
N GLN A 197 11.23 4.10 -0.54
CA GLN A 197 10.35 5.10 0.06
C GLN A 197 9.77 4.62 1.39
N GLU A 198 9.53 5.57 2.30
CA GLU A 198 8.80 5.34 3.55
C GLU A 198 9.43 4.30 4.48
N ILE A 199 10.75 4.19 4.46
CA ILE A 199 11.47 3.30 5.37
C ILE A 199 11.47 3.90 6.78
N THR A 200 11.15 3.08 7.77
CA THR A 200 11.33 3.45 9.18
C THR A 200 12.81 3.43 9.49
N ASN A 201 13.33 4.55 10.00
CA ASN A 201 14.74 4.77 10.30
C ASN A 201 15.65 4.46 9.09
N PRO A 202 15.73 5.36 8.09
CA PRO A 202 16.50 5.14 6.87
C PRO A 202 18.02 5.18 7.07
N ALA A 203 18.52 5.82 8.14
CA ALA A 203 19.94 6.04 8.36
C ALA A 203 20.78 4.74 8.34
N PRO A 204 20.43 3.65 9.05
CA PRO A 204 21.21 2.41 9.00
C PRO A 204 21.32 1.82 7.60
N VAL A 205 20.27 1.94 6.77
CA VAL A 205 20.27 1.44 5.40
C VAL A 205 21.17 2.31 4.52
N ALA A 206 21.12 3.63 4.70
CA ALA A 206 21.98 4.57 3.99
C ALA A 206 23.45 4.36 4.36
N ASP A 207 23.75 4.10 5.64
CA ASP A 207 25.12 3.87 6.11
C ASP A 207 25.71 2.56 5.58
N ILE A 208 24.92 1.48 5.53
CA ILE A 208 25.33 0.23 4.88
C ILE A 208 25.68 0.48 3.41
N LEU A 209 24.85 1.21 2.70
CA LEU A 209 25.08 1.51 1.29
C LEU A 209 26.29 2.41 1.08
N ARG A 210 26.50 3.43 1.94
CA ARG A 210 27.65 4.33 1.86
C ARG A 210 28.99 3.61 2.02
N ARG A 211 29.06 2.53 2.79
CA ARG A 211 30.27 1.72 2.94
C ARG A 211 30.75 1.11 1.63
N PHE A 212 29.87 0.97 0.65
CA PHE A 212 30.24 0.49 -0.68
C PHE A 212 30.76 1.59 -1.61
N LEU A 213 30.60 2.87 -1.25
CA LEU A 213 31.14 4.00 -1.99
C LEU A 213 32.53 4.43 -1.48
N ALA A 214 32.93 3.98 -0.30
CA ALA A 214 34.26 4.24 0.28
C ALA A 214 35.26 3.20 -0.17
#